data_d4b1d632fed369d3c035750355b09086
#
_entry.id   d4b1d632fed369d3c035750355b09086
#
_cell.length_a   1.000
_cell.length_b   1.000
_cell.length_c   1.000
_cell.angle_alpha   90.00
_cell.angle_beta   90.00
_cell.angle_gamma   90.00
#
_symmetry.space_group_name_H-M   'P 1'
#
loop_
_entity.id
_entity.type
_entity.pdbx_description
1 polymer ?
#
loop_
_entity_poly.entity_id
_entity_poly.type
_entity_poly.pdbx_seq_one_letter_code
_entity_poly.pdbx_strand_id
1 'polypeptide(L)'
;MSRACLIAAFAALALMPATSFAQASDVDLDRFDGRWFEIERNHNTVQKDCSRAQIDFTPQGAADRYAIAVTCTRRADGKVEVLRANARVTDTTSNARFRFSLTGLLSFGGLAGQNYWVYDHAPDYSWAVMGLPDKSNWWIWHRDQNASQAERDRILARVRALGFPMGRLVHTGL
;
A
#
# COMPACT_ATOMS: atom_id res chain seq x y z
N MET A 1 -45.81 -45.95 31.44
CA MET A 1 -44.64 -46.21 30.56
C MET A 1 -44.47 -44.97 29.66
N SER A 2 -43.69 -44.01 30.13
CA SER A 2 -43.45 -42.73 29.39
C SER A 2 -42.17 -42.84 28.58
N ARG A 3 -42.27 -42.68 27.27
CA ARG A 3 -41.13 -42.61 26.37
C ARG A 3 -40.68 -41.13 26.25
N ALA A 4 -39.54 -40.82 26.83
CA ALA A 4 -38.87 -39.51 26.64
C ALA A 4 -38.20 -39.49 25.25
N CYS A 5 -38.60 -38.55 24.37
CA CYS A 5 -37.95 -38.24 23.12
C CYS A 5 -36.79 -37.27 23.39
N LEU A 6 -35.56 -37.75 23.23
CA LEU A 6 -34.35 -36.92 23.22
C LEU A 6 -34.23 -36.26 21.85
N ILE A 7 -34.41 -34.96 21.79
CA ILE A 7 -34.10 -34.13 20.58
C ILE A 7 -32.64 -33.71 20.67
N ALA A 8 -31.83 -34.32 19.82
CA ALA A 8 -30.43 -33.88 19.65
C ALA A 8 -30.39 -32.65 18.75
N ALA A 9 -30.05 -31.49 19.32
CA ALA A 9 -29.82 -30.27 18.58
C ALA A 9 -28.41 -30.31 17.95
N PHE A 10 -28.33 -30.50 16.65
CA PHE A 10 -27.09 -30.33 15.89
C PHE A 10 -26.82 -28.84 15.70
N ALA A 11 -25.85 -28.30 16.42
CA ALA A 11 -25.33 -26.95 16.17
C ALA A 11 -24.46 -27.02 14.89
N ALA A 12 -24.99 -26.49 13.78
CA ALA A 12 -24.21 -26.29 12.56
C ALA A 12 -23.21 -25.16 12.78
N LEU A 13 -21.94 -25.51 12.97
CA LEU A 13 -20.84 -24.57 13.01
C LEU A 13 -20.61 -24.08 11.57
N ALA A 14 -21.09 -22.88 11.25
CA ALA A 14 -20.83 -22.24 9.96
C ALA A 14 -19.34 -21.92 9.90
N LEU A 15 -18.56 -22.66 9.10
CA LEU A 15 -17.22 -22.28 8.69
C LEU A 15 -17.36 -21.03 7.82
N MET A 16 -17.08 -19.85 8.41
CA MET A 16 -16.87 -18.65 7.62
C MET A 16 -15.58 -18.84 6.81
N PRO A 17 -15.61 -18.67 5.48
CA PRO A 17 -14.38 -18.73 4.71
C PRO A 17 -13.46 -17.60 5.19
N ALA A 18 -12.25 -17.92 5.63
CA ALA A 18 -11.22 -16.95 5.88
C ALA A 18 -10.92 -16.25 4.55
N THR A 19 -11.36 -15.00 4.42
CA THR A 19 -11.00 -14.16 3.27
C THR A 19 -9.50 -13.94 3.33
N SER A 20 -8.76 -14.68 2.53
CA SER A 20 -7.34 -14.45 2.30
C SER A 20 -7.23 -13.10 1.59
N PHE A 21 -6.84 -12.06 2.31
CA PHE A 21 -6.57 -10.74 1.72
C PHE A 21 -5.27 -10.84 0.91
N ALA A 22 -5.43 -11.25 -0.33
CA ALA A 22 -4.39 -11.23 -1.35
C ALA A 22 -4.15 -9.77 -1.80
N GLN A 23 -3.02 -9.54 -2.48
CA GLN A 23 -2.80 -8.33 -3.27
C GLN A 23 -3.97 -8.06 -4.24
N ALA A 24 -4.03 -6.86 -4.82
CA ALA A 24 -4.98 -6.54 -5.88
C ALA A 24 -4.90 -7.60 -7.01
N SER A 25 -6.03 -7.98 -7.55
CA SER A 25 -6.13 -9.04 -8.57
C SER A 25 -5.70 -8.56 -9.96
N ASP A 26 -5.78 -7.25 -10.19
CA ASP A 26 -5.46 -6.61 -11.47
C ASP A 26 -5.10 -5.14 -11.27
N VAL A 27 -3.95 -4.73 -11.79
CA VAL A 27 -3.49 -3.34 -11.78
C VAL A 27 -3.22 -2.91 -13.22
N ASP A 28 -4.02 -1.97 -13.69
CA ASP A 28 -3.81 -1.30 -14.97
C ASP A 28 -2.63 -0.33 -14.82
N LEU A 29 -1.50 -0.68 -15.42
CA LEU A 29 -0.25 0.07 -15.28
C LEU A 29 -0.34 1.47 -15.89
N ASP A 30 -1.05 1.64 -17.01
CA ASP A 30 -1.21 2.95 -17.66
C ASP A 30 -2.00 3.92 -16.79
N ARG A 31 -2.95 3.40 -16.00
CA ARG A 31 -3.70 4.19 -15.02
C ARG A 31 -2.96 4.39 -13.71
N PHE A 32 -2.02 3.50 -13.42
CA PHE A 32 -1.20 3.57 -12.20
C PHE A 32 -0.05 4.58 -12.33
N ASP A 33 0.38 4.89 -13.55
CA ASP A 33 1.45 5.83 -13.87
C ASP A 33 1.26 7.22 -13.28
N GLY A 34 2.37 7.96 -13.17
CA GLY A 34 2.40 9.36 -12.77
C GLY A 34 2.49 9.56 -11.27
N ARG A 35 1.97 10.70 -10.81
CA ARG A 35 2.14 11.18 -9.44
C ARG A 35 1.06 10.70 -8.50
N TRP A 36 1.51 10.33 -7.28
CA TRP A 36 0.69 10.01 -6.14
C TRP A 36 1.17 10.77 -4.91
N PHE A 37 0.25 11.26 -4.11
CA PHE A 37 0.53 11.90 -2.84
C PHE A 37 0.26 10.92 -1.70
N GLU A 38 1.18 10.81 -0.77
CA GLU A 38 0.95 10.08 0.47
C GLU A 38 -0.04 10.86 1.32
N ILE A 39 -1.16 10.24 1.69
CA ILE A 39 -2.14 10.86 2.57
C ILE A 39 -2.16 10.22 3.95
N GLU A 40 -1.69 8.95 4.05
CA GLU A 40 -1.66 8.19 5.29
C GLU A 40 -0.62 7.08 5.21
N ARG A 41 0.00 6.74 6.33
CA ARG A 41 0.83 5.54 6.49
C ARG A 41 0.89 5.09 7.94
N ASN A 42 1.36 3.86 8.20
CA ASN A 42 1.84 3.54 9.53
C ASN A 42 3.21 4.19 9.77
N HIS A 43 3.53 4.42 11.03
CA HIS A 43 4.84 4.94 11.40
C HIS A 43 5.94 3.96 11.00
N ASN A 44 6.93 4.44 10.25
CA ASN A 44 8.12 3.69 9.85
C ASN A 44 9.39 4.54 10.06
N THR A 45 10.53 3.87 10.18
CA THR A 45 11.82 4.53 10.46
C THR A 45 12.38 5.28 9.25
N VAL A 46 12.07 4.82 8.02
CA VAL A 46 12.61 5.40 6.77
C VAL A 46 12.05 6.81 6.54
N GLN A 47 10.77 7.00 6.86
CA GLN A 47 10.07 8.28 6.63
C GLN A 47 9.70 9.00 7.93
N LYS A 48 10.37 8.68 9.06
CA LYS A 48 10.04 9.24 10.38
C LYS A 48 10.02 10.77 10.39
N ASP A 49 10.87 11.38 9.59
CA ASP A 49 11.05 12.83 9.51
C ASP A 49 10.25 13.49 8.38
N CYS A 50 9.53 12.73 7.55
CA CYS A 50 8.70 13.27 6.48
C CYS A 50 7.37 13.81 7.02
N SER A 51 7.08 15.07 6.73
CA SER A 51 5.75 15.67 6.95
C SER A 51 4.84 15.49 5.76
N ARG A 52 5.39 15.46 4.55
CA ARG A 52 4.71 15.20 3.28
C ARG A 52 5.57 14.29 2.44
N ALA A 53 4.93 13.41 1.68
CA ALA A 53 5.62 12.61 0.69
C ALA A 53 4.78 12.48 -0.58
N GLN A 54 5.47 12.30 -1.70
CA GLN A 54 4.88 11.93 -2.97
C GLN A 54 5.76 10.90 -3.66
N ILE A 55 5.17 10.13 -4.54
CA ILE A 55 5.88 9.19 -5.40
C ILE A 55 5.47 9.41 -6.86
N ASP A 56 6.46 9.47 -7.74
CA ASP A 56 6.25 9.56 -9.17
C ASP A 56 6.67 8.24 -9.82
N PHE A 57 5.77 7.61 -10.57
CA PHE A 57 6.02 6.46 -11.43
C PHE A 57 6.15 6.94 -12.86
N THR A 58 7.35 6.90 -13.42
CA THR A 58 7.63 7.31 -14.81
C THR A 58 7.99 6.09 -15.63
N PRO A 59 7.18 5.69 -16.64
CA PRO A 59 7.49 4.55 -17.50
C PRO A 59 8.85 4.65 -18.16
N GLN A 60 9.56 3.53 -18.30
CA GLN A 60 10.89 3.44 -18.91
C GLN A 60 10.96 2.36 -19.99
N GLY A 61 10.62 2.71 -21.21
CA GLY A 61 10.82 1.87 -22.38
C GLY A 61 9.94 0.62 -22.43
N ALA A 62 10.13 -0.32 -21.52
CA ALA A 62 9.28 -1.51 -21.40
C ALA A 62 8.11 -1.23 -20.44
N ALA A 63 6.94 -1.80 -20.73
CA ALA A 63 5.69 -1.56 -19.98
C ALA A 63 5.75 -1.97 -18.49
N ASP A 64 6.72 -2.82 -18.12
CA ASP A 64 6.93 -3.31 -16.76
C ASP A 64 7.99 -2.54 -15.96
N ARG A 65 8.54 -1.43 -16.50
CA ARG A 65 9.68 -0.71 -15.92
C ARG A 65 9.37 0.76 -15.66
N TYR A 66 9.84 1.24 -14.51
CA TYR A 66 9.63 2.60 -14.05
C TYR A 66 10.89 3.24 -13.47
N ALA A 67 11.09 4.53 -13.75
CA ALA A 67 11.87 5.39 -12.88
C ALA A 67 10.96 5.86 -11.74
N ILE A 68 11.45 5.77 -10.52
CA ILE A 68 10.74 6.17 -9.32
C ILE A 68 11.44 7.36 -8.69
N ALA A 69 10.67 8.37 -8.33
CA ALA A 69 11.12 9.46 -7.49
C ALA A 69 10.20 9.58 -6.27
N VAL A 70 10.73 9.28 -5.08
CA VAL A 70 10.02 9.53 -3.82
C VAL A 70 10.51 10.84 -3.25
N THR A 71 9.65 11.82 -3.17
CA THR A 71 9.94 13.14 -2.62
C THR A 71 9.41 13.22 -1.19
N CYS A 72 10.26 13.61 -0.26
CA CYS A 72 9.94 13.80 1.15
C CYS A 72 10.19 15.27 1.52
N THR A 73 9.22 15.94 2.10
CA THR A 73 9.42 17.23 2.76
C THR A 73 9.70 16.99 4.24
N ARG A 74 10.88 17.37 4.71
CA ARG A 74 11.28 17.15 6.11
C ARG A 74 10.46 18.03 7.05
N ARG A 75 10.04 17.46 8.15
CA ARG A 75 9.24 18.15 9.19
C ARG A 75 10.01 19.26 9.89
N ALA A 76 11.30 19.04 10.13
CA ALA A 76 12.11 19.92 10.97
C ALA A 76 12.42 21.27 10.31
N ASP A 77 12.68 21.30 9.01
CA ASP A 77 13.19 22.47 8.30
C ASP A 77 12.54 22.72 6.93
N GLY A 78 11.56 21.90 6.54
CA GLY A 78 10.87 22.01 5.25
C GLY A 78 11.72 21.64 4.03
N LYS A 79 12.95 21.17 4.23
CA LYS A 79 13.81 20.74 3.11
C LYS A 79 13.20 19.58 2.37
N VAL A 80 13.36 19.62 1.06
CA VAL A 80 12.88 18.57 0.15
C VAL A 80 14.03 17.62 -0.17
N GLU A 81 13.81 16.35 0.11
CA GLU A 81 14.72 15.25 -0.22
C GLU A 81 14.08 14.36 -1.27
N VAL A 82 14.86 13.89 -2.24
CA VAL A 82 14.38 13.02 -3.32
C VAL A 82 15.18 11.73 -3.31
N LEU A 83 14.50 10.63 -3.03
CA LEU A 83 15.03 9.29 -3.22
C LEU A 83 14.69 8.82 -4.63
N ARG A 84 15.69 8.32 -5.37
CA ARG A 84 15.51 7.78 -6.73
C ARG A 84 15.71 6.27 -6.73
N ALA A 85 14.84 5.59 -7.46
CA ALA A 85 14.90 4.16 -7.65
C ALA A 85 14.46 3.78 -9.06
N ASN A 86 14.77 2.56 -9.46
CA ASN A 86 14.10 1.89 -10.56
C ASN A 86 13.10 0.89 -9.98
N ALA A 87 11.95 0.73 -10.60
CA ALA A 87 11.01 -0.32 -10.26
C ALA A 87 10.75 -1.22 -11.48
N ARG A 88 10.47 -2.48 -11.20
CA ARG A 88 10.02 -3.45 -12.18
C ARG A 88 8.82 -4.20 -11.62
N VAL A 89 7.80 -4.39 -12.45
CA VAL A 89 6.70 -5.31 -12.17
C VAL A 89 7.23 -6.74 -12.21
N THR A 90 6.96 -7.53 -11.17
CA THR A 90 7.46 -8.91 -11.03
C THR A 90 6.37 -9.96 -11.16
N ASP A 91 5.12 -9.53 -11.22
CA ASP A 91 3.95 -10.39 -11.43
C ASP A 91 3.12 -9.83 -12.58
N THR A 92 3.30 -10.36 -13.76
CA THR A 92 2.62 -9.93 -14.99
C THR A 92 1.17 -10.42 -15.09
N THR A 93 0.71 -11.23 -14.14
CA THR A 93 -0.69 -11.69 -14.11
C THR A 93 -1.59 -10.63 -13.48
N SER A 94 -1.18 -10.07 -12.35
CA SER A 94 -1.95 -9.04 -11.64
C SER A 94 -1.34 -7.64 -11.77
N ASN A 95 -0.08 -7.51 -12.19
CA ASN A 95 0.72 -6.28 -12.19
C ASN A 95 0.83 -5.62 -10.79
N ALA A 96 0.43 -6.30 -9.73
CA ALA A 96 0.34 -5.71 -8.39
C ALA A 96 1.64 -5.80 -7.59
N ARG A 97 2.70 -6.43 -8.11
CA ARG A 97 3.96 -6.63 -7.40
C ARG A 97 5.08 -5.87 -8.08
N PHE A 98 5.69 -4.95 -7.34
CA PHE A 98 6.82 -4.15 -7.77
C PHE A 98 8.07 -4.52 -6.99
N ARG A 99 9.21 -4.61 -7.67
CA ARG A 99 10.52 -4.65 -7.04
C ARG A 99 11.23 -3.33 -7.30
N PHE A 100 11.52 -2.59 -6.23
CA PHE A 100 12.26 -1.33 -6.27
C PHE A 100 13.75 -1.60 -6.02
N SER A 101 14.59 -0.91 -6.76
CA SER A 101 16.05 -0.92 -6.60
C SER A 101 16.56 0.51 -6.57
N LEU A 102 17.20 0.91 -5.46
CA LEU A 102 17.76 2.26 -5.32
C LEU A 102 18.82 2.53 -6.39
N THR A 103 18.87 3.76 -6.88
CA THR A 103 19.88 4.22 -7.84
C THR A 103 20.91 5.11 -7.14
N GLY A 104 22.15 5.11 -7.63
CA GLY A 104 23.25 5.94 -7.11
C GLY A 104 24.03 5.32 -5.95
N LEU A 105 24.81 6.15 -5.23
CA LEU A 105 25.71 5.70 -4.16
C LEU A 105 24.99 4.96 -3.01
N LEU A 106 23.70 5.22 -2.80
CA LEU A 106 22.91 4.58 -1.76
C LEU A 106 22.60 3.10 -2.06
N SER A 107 22.83 2.65 -3.31
CA SER A 107 22.64 1.23 -3.68
C SER A 107 23.64 0.28 -2.99
N PHE A 108 24.74 0.80 -2.44
CA PHE A 108 25.76 0.01 -1.73
C PHE A 108 25.41 -0.31 -0.27
N GLY A 109 24.36 0.29 0.28
CA GLY A 109 24.00 0.18 1.70
C GLY A 109 23.02 -0.95 2.06
N GLY A 110 22.89 -2.02 1.27
CA GLY A 110 22.05 -3.17 1.63
C GLY A 110 20.54 -2.97 1.45
N LEU A 111 20.08 -1.84 0.97
CA LEU A 111 18.69 -1.59 0.55
C LEU A 111 18.45 -2.04 -0.90
N ALA A 112 19.25 -2.98 -1.38
CA ALA A 112 19.18 -3.53 -2.72
C ALA A 112 17.88 -4.33 -2.89
N GLY A 113 16.86 -3.69 -3.41
CA GLY A 113 15.65 -4.33 -3.88
C GLY A 113 14.62 -4.63 -2.78
N GLN A 114 13.76 -3.66 -2.52
CA GLN A 114 12.58 -3.82 -1.70
C GLN A 114 11.38 -4.17 -2.56
N ASN A 115 10.58 -5.15 -2.14
CA ASN A 115 9.32 -5.48 -2.78
C ASN A 115 8.20 -4.62 -2.19
N TYR A 116 7.35 -4.07 -3.07
CA TYR A 116 6.13 -3.35 -2.72
C TYR A 116 4.97 -3.96 -3.49
N TRP A 117 3.87 -4.21 -2.80
CA TRP A 117 2.66 -4.75 -3.41
C TRP A 117 1.54 -3.73 -3.35
N VAL A 118 0.75 -3.65 -4.42
CA VAL A 118 -0.55 -2.99 -4.41
C VAL A 118 -1.54 -3.99 -3.84
N TYR A 119 -2.17 -3.64 -2.74
CA TYR A 119 -3.14 -4.51 -2.06
C TYR A 119 -4.58 -4.17 -2.42
N ASP A 120 -4.81 -2.89 -2.74
CA ASP A 120 -6.13 -2.40 -3.11
C ASP A 120 -6.01 -1.06 -3.85
N HIS A 121 -7.00 -0.72 -4.64
CA HIS A 121 -7.10 0.57 -5.31
C HIS A 121 -8.56 0.92 -5.62
N ALA A 122 -8.82 2.20 -5.82
CA ALA A 122 -10.11 2.65 -6.36
C ALA A 122 -10.30 2.18 -7.81
N PRO A 123 -11.52 1.86 -8.24
CA PRO A 123 -11.79 1.52 -9.64
C PRO A 123 -11.40 2.63 -10.63
N ASP A 124 -11.42 3.90 -10.19
CA ASP A 124 -11.01 5.07 -10.96
C ASP A 124 -9.53 5.45 -10.76
N TYR A 125 -8.77 4.70 -9.95
CA TYR A 125 -7.38 4.98 -9.57
C TYR A 125 -7.20 6.33 -8.86
N SER A 126 -8.22 6.84 -8.17
CA SER A 126 -8.08 8.02 -7.31
C SER A 126 -7.20 7.75 -6.08
N TRP A 127 -7.18 6.52 -5.58
CA TRP A 127 -6.32 6.08 -4.48
C TRP A 127 -5.83 4.65 -4.66
N ALA A 128 -4.72 4.32 -3.98
CA ALA A 128 -4.17 2.97 -3.88
C ALA A 128 -3.59 2.72 -2.48
N VAL A 129 -3.67 1.46 -2.02
CA VAL A 129 -3.00 0.96 -0.83
C VAL A 129 -1.82 0.12 -1.26
N MET A 130 -0.62 0.56 -0.92
CA MET A 130 0.61 -0.19 -1.12
C MET A 130 1.21 -0.60 0.21
N GLY A 131 1.95 -1.70 0.23
CA GLY A 131 2.62 -2.17 1.44
C GLY A 131 3.73 -3.15 1.13
N LEU A 132 4.48 -3.49 2.19
CA LEU A 132 5.46 -4.56 2.12
C LEU A 132 4.76 -5.93 2.11
N PRO A 133 5.39 -6.99 1.54
CA PRO A 133 4.81 -8.33 1.50
C PRO A 133 4.47 -8.91 2.89
N ASP A 134 5.26 -8.56 3.91
CA ASP A 134 5.05 -8.96 5.31
C ASP A 134 4.04 -8.09 6.06
N LYS A 135 3.47 -7.09 5.37
CA LYS A 135 2.54 -6.10 5.91
C LYS A 135 3.08 -5.24 7.06
N SER A 136 4.38 -5.25 7.32
CA SER A 136 4.98 -4.44 8.40
C SER A 136 4.85 -2.94 8.16
N ASN A 137 4.87 -2.52 6.90
CA ASN A 137 4.67 -1.13 6.49
C ASN A 137 3.67 -1.03 5.34
N TRP A 138 2.89 0.04 5.37
CA TRP A 138 1.89 0.34 4.36
C TRP A 138 1.69 1.84 4.20
N TRP A 139 1.17 2.23 3.03
CA TRP A 139 0.92 3.60 2.59
C TRP A 139 -0.42 3.67 1.86
N ILE A 140 -1.16 4.76 2.08
CA ILE A 140 -2.26 5.19 1.22
C ILE A 140 -1.72 6.30 0.33
N TRP A 141 -1.73 6.02 -0.96
CA TRP A 141 -1.42 6.95 -2.02
C TRP A 141 -2.70 7.47 -2.64
N HIS A 142 -2.77 8.76 -2.94
CA HIS A 142 -3.96 9.41 -3.48
C HIS A 142 -3.57 10.38 -4.60
N ARG A 143 -4.45 10.54 -5.61
CA ARG A 143 -4.20 11.51 -6.69
C ARG A 143 -4.40 12.96 -6.24
N ASP A 144 -5.28 13.19 -5.26
CA ASP A 144 -5.47 14.49 -4.62
C ASP A 144 -4.77 14.52 -3.25
N GLN A 145 -3.84 15.46 -3.07
CA GLN A 145 -3.15 15.68 -1.80
C GLN A 145 -4.13 16.05 -0.67
N ASN A 146 -5.26 16.68 -1.01
CA ASN A 146 -6.24 17.22 -0.07
C ASN A 146 -7.47 16.30 0.06
N ALA A 147 -7.30 14.99 -0.07
CA ALA A 147 -8.39 14.04 0.13
C ALA A 147 -9.13 14.32 1.45
N SER A 148 -10.48 14.31 1.38
CA SER A 148 -11.32 14.63 2.53
C SER A 148 -11.12 13.64 3.69
N GLN A 149 -11.42 14.06 4.93
CA GLN A 149 -11.34 13.18 6.09
C GLN A 149 -12.23 11.95 5.93
N ALA A 150 -13.44 12.12 5.39
CA ALA A 150 -14.36 11.00 5.14
C ALA A 150 -13.78 9.98 4.14
N GLU A 151 -13.06 10.45 3.11
CA GLU A 151 -12.35 9.57 2.18
C GLU A 151 -11.22 8.82 2.86
N ARG A 152 -10.37 9.53 3.63
CA ARG A 152 -9.28 8.92 4.42
C ARG A 152 -9.80 7.82 5.35
N ASP A 153 -10.88 8.09 6.09
CA ASP A 153 -11.48 7.14 7.02
C ASP A 153 -12.01 5.89 6.29
N ARG A 154 -12.62 6.08 5.12
CA ARG A 154 -13.12 5.00 4.28
C ARG A 154 -11.98 4.10 3.79
N ILE A 155 -10.86 4.70 3.33
CA ILE A 155 -9.70 3.93 2.86
C ILE A 155 -9.00 3.25 4.04
N LEU A 156 -8.88 3.91 5.21
CA LEU A 156 -8.33 3.31 6.42
C LEU A 156 -9.14 2.09 6.89
N ALA A 157 -10.46 2.11 6.73
CA ALA A 157 -11.29 0.94 7.01
C ALA A 157 -10.93 -0.25 6.11
N ARG A 158 -10.60 0.01 4.82
CA ARG A 158 -10.12 -1.03 3.90
C ARG A 158 -8.74 -1.54 4.29
N VAL A 159 -7.80 -0.65 4.64
CA VAL A 159 -6.47 -1.04 5.15
C VAL A 159 -6.58 -1.97 6.35
N ARG A 160 -7.49 -1.66 7.30
CA ARG A 160 -7.78 -2.52 8.44
C ARG A 160 -8.33 -3.88 8.01
N ALA A 161 -9.29 -3.89 7.07
CA ALA A 161 -9.87 -5.11 6.53
C ALA A 161 -8.85 -5.99 5.79
N LEU A 162 -7.83 -5.38 5.17
CA LEU A 162 -6.70 -6.08 4.55
C LEU A 162 -5.74 -6.72 5.59
N GLY A 163 -5.96 -6.50 6.88
CA GLY A 163 -5.16 -7.08 7.96
C GLY A 163 -3.80 -6.40 8.19
N PHE A 164 -3.68 -5.13 7.82
CA PHE A 164 -2.49 -4.34 8.16
C PHE A 164 -2.51 -3.89 9.62
N PRO A 165 -1.33 -3.73 10.27
CA PRO A 165 -1.24 -3.19 11.60
C PRO A 165 -1.69 -1.73 11.62
N MET A 166 -2.65 -1.41 12.50
CA MET A 166 -3.24 -0.07 12.65
C MET A 166 -2.68 0.66 13.88
N GLY A 167 -1.41 0.46 14.20
CA GLY A 167 -0.76 1.07 15.35
C GLY A 167 -0.67 2.61 15.22
N ARG A 168 0.54 3.17 15.39
CA ARG A 168 0.73 4.62 15.23
C ARG A 168 0.57 5.02 13.76
N LEU A 169 -0.46 5.79 13.45
CA LEU A 169 -0.70 6.38 12.13
C LEU A 169 0.04 7.71 11.97
N VAL A 170 0.41 8.01 10.74
CA VAL A 170 0.99 9.31 10.34
C VAL A 170 0.13 9.87 9.24
N HIS A 171 -0.59 10.95 9.57
CA HIS A 171 -1.35 11.72 8.61
C HIS A 171 -0.38 12.66 7.88
N THR A 172 -0.37 12.60 6.55
CA THR A 172 0.47 13.43 5.71
C THR A 172 -0.40 14.30 4.79
N GLY A 173 0.14 15.46 4.39
CA GLY A 173 -0.60 16.36 3.50
C GLY A 173 -1.54 17.36 4.19
N LEU A 174 -1.56 17.45 5.51
CA LEU A 174 -2.27 18.50 6.28
C LEU A 174 -1.32 19.61 6.67
#